data_2da700a734a4648faa0cc5d430bcc1a2
#
_entry.id   2da700a734a4648faa0cc5d430bcc1a2
#
_cell.length_a   1.000
_cell.length_b   1.000
_cell.length_c   1.000
_cell.angle_alpha   90.00
_cell.angle_beta   90.00
_cell.angle_gamma   90.00
#
_symmetry.space_group_name_H-M   'P 1'
#
loop_
_entity.id
_entity.type
_entity.pdbx_description
1 polymer ?
#
loop_
_entity_poly.entity_id
_entity_poly.type
_entity_poly.pdbx_seq_one_letter_code
_entity_poly.pdbx_strand_id
1 'polypeptide(L)'
;MSYRESGGAKVLRTVNNLLSKAGFRIVPDDNRSDVYLHQYASYEEYKAAQVFHNRRKIGNVWADAETLDRVAARVRQARPDGPVRGLCHGTRGGFEQAHFNTHAGFSAIGTDISDTAAGFPDSVVWDFHDHREEWVGAFDFVYSNSLDQAWQPRTALREWLNQTADGALVVIEHTADHGPGAAGDMDPFGVRPQVFPYVVADWFGHQISCEIMTGRKSNNQLDVWLFVLKRNAGKVT
;
A
#
# COMPACT_ATOMS: atom_id res chain seq x y z
N MET A 1 25.29 -14.30 0.95
CA MET A 1 24.80 -15.54 0.30
C MET A 1 24.44 -15.21 -1.14
N SER A 2 25.07 -15.84 -2.14
CA SER A 2 24.69 -15.65 -3.55
C SER A 2 23.38 -16.40 -3.81
N TYR A 3 22.37 -15.68 -4.29
CA TYR A 3 21.13 -16.28 -4.77
C TYR A 3 21.45 -17.28 -5.89
N ARG A 4 21.13 -18.56 -5.68
CA ARG A 4 21.17 -19.57 -6.73
C ARG A 4 19.75 -19.83 -7.20
N GLU A 5 19.47 -19.46 -8.45
CA GLU A 5 18.23 -19.81 -9.13
C GLU A 5 18.03 -21.34 -9.07
N SER A 6 16.83 -21.79 -8.65
CA SER A 6 16.52 -23.22 -8.58
C SER A 6 16.57 -23.87 -9.97
N GLY A 7 16.93 -25.16 -10.04
CA GLY A 7 16.95 -25.89 -11.30
C GLY A 7 15.59 -25.86 -12.03
N GLY A 8 14.50 -25.91 -11.27
CA GLY A 8 13.14 -25.81 -11.80
C GLY A 8 12.84 -24.48 -12.47
N ALA A 9 13.30 -23.35 -11.89
CA ALA A 9 13.12 -22.02 -12.49
C ALA A 9 13.84 -21.88 -13.83
N LYS A 10 15.04 -22.45 -13.96
CA LYS A 10 15.79 -22.48 -15.23
C LYS A 10 15.06 -23.27 -16.31
N VAL A 11 14.55 -24.45 -15.97
CA VAL A 11 13.77 -25.30 -16.88
C VAL A 11 12.51 -24.56 -17.33
N LEU A 12 11.74 -24.01 -16.42
CA LEU A 12 10.52 -23.27 -16.72
C LEU A 12 10.79 -22.08 -17.65
N ARG A 13 11.87 -21.32 -17.42
CA ARG A 13 12.28 -20.23 -18.29
C ARG A 13 12.61 -20.69 -19.71
N THR A 14 13.35 -21.80 -19.85
CA THR A 14 13.69 -22.36 -21.16
C THR A 14 12.46 -22.82 -21.92
N VAL A 15 11.54 -23.52 -21.23
CA VAL A 15 10.27 -23.97 -21.81
C VAL A 15 9.42 -22.77 -22.23
N ASN A 16 9.31 -21.75 -21.38
CA ASN A 16 8.55 -20.55 -21.70
C ASN A 16 9.12 -19.74 -22.88
N ASN A 17 10.45 -19.73 -23.07
CA ASN A 17 11.07 -19.12 -24.24
C ASN A 17 10.71 -19.83 -25.55
N LEU A 18 10.47 -21.13 -25.51
CA LEU A 18 9.99 -21.89 -26.66
C LEU A 18 8.49 -21.66 -26.91
N LEU A 19 7.70 -21.75 -25.86
CA LEU A 19 6.23 -21.59 -25.93
C LEU A 19 5.81 -20.18 -26.33
N SER A 20 6.55 -19.15 -25.94
CA SER A 20 6.25 -17.76 -26.27
C SER A 20 6.22 -17.50 -27.80
N LYS A 21 7.00 -18.27 -28.60
CA LYS A 21 6.97 -18.19 -30.06
C LYS A 21 5.64 -18.66 -30.66
N ALA A 22 4.90 -19.48 -29.91
CA ALA A 22 3.56 -19.98 -30.28
C ALA A 22 2.43 -19.23 -29.53
N GLY A 23 2.74 -18.17 -28.77
CA GLY A 23 1.74 -17.41 -28.01
C GLY A 23 1.33 -18.04 -26.67
N PHE A 24 2.06 -19.04 -26.17
CA PHE A 24 1.75 -19.74 -24.91
C PHE A 24 2.80 -19.47 -23.85
N ARG A 25 2.41 -19.58 -22.58
CA ARG A 25 3.28 -19.49 -21.41
C ARG A 25 2.80 -20.42 -20.31
N ILE A 26 3.72 -21.15 -19.70
CA ILE A 26 3.47 -21.86 -18.44
C ILE A 26 3.79 -20.90 -17.32
N VAL A 27 2.86 -20.72 -16.39
CA VAL A 27 3.05 -19.96 -15.14
C VAL A 27 2.85 -20.91 -13.95
N PRO A 28 3.55 -20.69 -12.82
CA PRO A 28 3.26 -21.40 -11.58
C PRO A 28 1.79 -21.26 -11.20
N ASP A 29 1.25 -22.23 -10.47
CA ASP A 29 -0.16 -22.23 -10.08
C ASP A 29 -0.51 -21.08 -9.13
N ASP A 30 0.43 -20.69 -8.28
CA ASP A 30 0.35 -19.54 -7.40
C ASP A 30 0.20 -18.20 -8.16
N ASN A 31 0.76 -18.08 -9.36
CA ASN A 31 0.58 -16.92 -10.23
C ASN A 31 -0.80 -16.88 -10.95
N ARG A 32 -1.63 -17.88 -10.79
CA ARG A 32 -3.00 -17.89 -11.32
C ARG A 32 -4.01 -17.25 -10.37
N SER A 33 -3.69 -17.17 -9.09
CA SER A 33 -4.53 -16.48 -8.12
C SER A 33 -4.54 -14.99 -8.41
N ASP A 34 -5.73 -14.37 -8.36
CA ASP A 34 -5.87 -12.92 -8.47
C ASP A 34 -5.65 -12.22 -7.13
N VAL A 35 -5.83 -12.95 -6.03
CA VAL A 35 -5.65 -12.50 -4.66
C VAL A 35 -4.99 -13.60 -3.84
N TYR A 36 -4.05 -13.24 -3.00
CA TYR A 36 -3.44 -14.11 -2.02
C TYR A 36 -3.40 -13.42 -0.66
N LEU A 37 -3.64 -14.18 0.41
CA LEU A 37 -3.47 -13.72 1.78
C LEU A 37 -2.69 -14.77 2.57
N HIS A 38 -1.48 -14.40 2.98
CA HIS A 38 -0.64 -15.23 3.85
C HIS A 38 -1.27 -15.37 5.23
N GLN A 39 -1.22 -16.59 5.77
CA GLN A 39 -1.79 -16.90 7.06
C GLN A 39 -0.67 -17.02 8.10
N TYR A 40 -0.76 -16.20 9.16
CA TYR A 40 0.08 -16.32 10.34
C TYR A 40 -0.64 -17.15 11.41
N ALA A 41 0.10 -17.82 12.28
CA ALA A 41 -0.48 -18.55 13.39
C ALA A 41 -1.06 -17.63 14.48
N SER A 42 -0.54 -16.38 14.59
CA SER A 42 -1.03 -15.38 15.54
C SER A 42 -0.67 -13.95 15.09
N TYR A 43 -1.28 -12.97 15.77
CA TYR A 43 -0.92 -11.57 15.61
C TYR A 43 0.54 -11.28 15.99
N GLU A 44 1.04 -11.95 17.03
CA GLU A 44 2.42 -11.79 17.50
C GLU A 44 3.42 -12.25 16.43
N GLU A 45 3.12 -13.32 15.71
CA GLU A 45 3.92 -13.79 14.59
C GLU A 45 3.94 -12.76 13.45
N TYR A 46 2.77 -12.26 13.06
CA TYR A 46 2.65 -11.18 12.08
C TYR A 46 3.48 -9.96 12.50
N LYS A 47 3.25 -9.44 13.71
CA LYS A 47 3.95 -8.26 14.22
C LYS A 47 5.46 -8.46 14.26
N ALA A 48 5.92 -9.63 14.71
CA ALA A 48 7.35 -9.96 14.75
C ALA A 48 7.96 -9.96 13.35
N ALA A 49 7.27 -10.52 12.34
CA ALA A 49 7.72 -10.51 10.95
C ALA A 49 7.82 -9.07 10.43
N GLN A 50 6.80 -8.24 10.62
CA GLN A 50 6.80 -6.86 10.15
C GLN A 50 7.93 -6.03 10.79
N VAL A 51 8.09 -6.11 12.12
CA VAL A 51 9.16 -5.40 12.84
C VAL A 51 10.54 -5.87 12.39
N PHE A 52 10.74 -7.18 12.18
CA PHE A 52 12.00 -7.72 11.68
C PHE A 52 12.36 -7.16 10.29
N HIS A 53 11.40 -7.19 9.36
CA HIS A 53 11.65 -6.70 7.99
C HIS A 53 11.79 -5.17 7.94
N ASN A 54 11.04 -4.43 8.75
CA ASN A 54 11.17 -2.99 8.88
C ASN A 54 12.61 -2.62 9.32
N ARG A 55 13.08 -3.16 10.44
CA ARG A 55 14.44 -2.89 10.96
C ARG A 55 15.53 -3.22 9.96
N ARG A 56 15.40 -4.32 9.22
CA ARG A 56 16.37 -4.75 8.20
C ARG A 56 16.42 -3.83 7.00
N LYS A 57 15.28 -3.17 6.68
CA LYS A 57 15.13 -2.32 5.50
C LYS A 57 15.03 -0.83 5.85
N ILE A 58 15.43 -0.42 7.05
CA ILE A 58 15.19 0.94 7.58
C ILE A 58 15.73 2.06 6.66
N GLY A 59 16.81 1.81 5.93
CA GLY A 59 17.38 2.76 4.96
C GLY A 59 16.76 2.71 3.56
N ASN A 60 15.81 1.80 3.31
CA ASN A 60 15.20 1.67 1.98
C ASN A 60 13.96 2.54 1.90
N VAL A 61 13.81 3.31 0.82
CA VAL A 61 12.62 4.09 0.50
C VAL A 61 11.94 3.46 -0.72
N TRP A 62 10.66 3.10 -0.57
CA TRP A 62 9.85 2.55 -1.66
C TRP A 62 9.18 3.65 -2.49
N ALA A 63 8.63 4.67 -1.81
CA ALA A 63 7.98 5.80 -2.45
C ALA A 63 8.97 6.63 -3.29
N ASP A 64 8.47 7.32 -4.29
CA ASP A 64 9.26 8.32 -5.02
C ASP A 64 8.54 9.68 -5.04
N ALA A 65 9.34 10.74 -5.08
CA ALA A 65 8.86 12.11 -4.98
C ALA A 65 7.80 12.46 -6.04
N GLU A 66 8.02 12.05 -7.29
CA GLU A 66 7.12 12.37 -8.39
C GLU A 66 5.74 11.71 -8.22
N THR A 67 5.70 10.47 -7.73
CA THR A 67 4.43 9.81 -7.39
C THR A 67 3.73 10.54 -6.25
N LEU A 68 4.45 10.92 -5.19
CA LEU A 68 3.88 11.67 -4.07
C LEU A 68 3.40 13.08 -4.48
N ASP A 69 4.09 13.76 -5.40
CA ASP A 69 3.65 15.04 -5.97
C ASP A 69 2.31 14.90 -6.71
N ARG A 70 2.13 13.80 -7.45
CA ARG A 70 0.85 13.51 -8.11
C ARG A 70 -0.27 13.26 -7.12
N VAL A 71 0.03 12.57 -6.01
CA VAL A 71 -0.93 12.39 -4.91
C VAL A 71 -1.27 13.74 -4.27
N ALA A 72 -0.27 14.57 -3.95
CA ALA A 72 -0.48 15.91 -3.39
C ALA A 72 -1.35 16.78 -4.31
N ALA A 73 -1.09 16.78 -5.61
CA ALA A 73 -1.89 17.50 -6.60
C ALA A 73 -3.36 17.00 -6.62
N ARG A 74 -3.58 15.68 -6.56
CA ARG A 74 -4.92 15.10 -6.53
C ARG A 74 -5.68 15.44 -5.24
N VAL A 75 -4.97 15.42 -4.09
CA VAL A 75 -5.52 15.85 -2.79
C VAL A 75 -5.89 17.32 -2.83
N ARG A 76 -5.03 18.18 -3.36
CA ARG A 76 -5.29 19.63 -3.48
C ARG A 76 -6.49 19.92 -4.40
N GLN A 77 -6.75 19.13 -5.44
CA GLN A 77 -7.97 19.23 -6.25
C GLN A 77 -9.24 18.91 -5.43
N ALA A 78 -9.18 17.97 -4.49
CA ALA A 78 -10.30 17.64 -3.61
C ALA A 78 -10.46 18.66 -2.45
N ARG A 79 -9.36 19.33 -2.06
CA ARG A 79 -9.28 20.34 -0.99
C ARG A 79 -8.56 21.58 -1.55
N PRO A 80 -9.22 22.41 -2.36
CA PRO A 80 -8.57 23.53 -3.05
C PRO A 80 -8.07 24.61 -2.07
N ASP A 81 -8.75 24.79 -0.96
CA ASP A 81 -8.51 25.86 -0.02
C ASP A 81 -8.09 25.35 1.37
N GLY A 82 -7.32 26.18 2.08
CA GLY A 82 -6.95 25.94 3.46
C GLY A 82 -5.82 24.93 3.68
N PRO A 83 -5.53 24.63 4.96
CA PRO A 83 -4.55 23.61 5.33
C PRO A 83 -5.06 22.20 5.00
N VAL A 84 -4.14 21.30 4.67
CA VAL A 84 -4.39 19.89 4.38
C VAL A 84 -3.70 19.03 5.43
N ARG A 85 -4.47 18.27 6.19
CA ARG A 85 -3.96 17.33 7.18
C ARG A 85 -3.89 15.93 6.58
N GLY A 86 -2.71 15.30 6.64
CA GLY A 86 -2.45 13.98 6.07
C GLY A 86 -2.07 12.93 7.11
N LEU A 87 -2.36 11.68 6.79
CA LEU A 87 -1.89 10.51 7.53
C LEU A 87 -1.29 9.51 6.54
N CYS A 88 -0.05 9.11 6.78
CA CYS A 88 0.66 8.14 5.95
C CYS A 88 0.87 6.85 6.75
N HIS A 89 0.43 5.70 6.24
CA HIS A 89 0.57 4.42 6.92
C HIS A 89 1.71 3.58 6.34
N GLY A 90 2.49 2.91 7.24
CA GLY A 90 3.58 2.02 6.86
C GLY A 90 4.82 2.76 6.34
N THR A 91 5.14 3.94 6.92
CA THR A 91 6.14 4.86 6.36
C THR A 91 7.59 4.52 6.71
N ARG A 92 7.83 3.51 7.52
CA ARG A 92 9.16 3.04 7.96
C ARG A 92 10.08 4.17 8.43
N GLY A 93 10.77 4.85 7.54
CA GLY A 93 11.70 5.95 7.81
C GLY A 93 11.11 7.35 7.63
N GLY A 94 9.80 7.46 7.40
CA GLY A 94 9.09 8.74 7.37
C GLY A 94 9.28 9.59 6.12
N PHE A 95 9.69 8.99 5.00
CA PHE A 95 9.89 9.71 3.74
C PHE A 95 8.59 10.32 3.21
N GLU A 96 7.48 9.59 3.29
CA GLU A 96 6.20 9.97 2.72
C GLU A 96 5.64 11.23 3.37
N GLN A 97 5.49 11.25 4.72
CA GLN A 97 5.00 12.43 5.41
C GLN A 97 5.97 13.61 5.29
N ALA A 98 7.30 13.36 5.35
CA ALA A 98 8.28 14.41 5.17
C ALA A 98 8.16 15.05 3.79
N HIS A 99 7.95 14.27 2.73
CA HIS A 99 7.75 14.78 1.38
C HIS A 99 6.45 15.59 1.28
N PHE A 100 5.31 15.07 1.79
CA PHE A 100 4.07 15.84 1.78
C PHE A 100 4.21 17.17 2.53
N ASN A 101 4.96 17.21 3.64
CA ASN A 101 5.19 18.42 4.41
C ASN A 101 6.06 19.49 3.69
N THR A 102 6.66 19.15 2.54
CA THR A 102 7.29 20.17 1.66
C THR A 102 6.29 20.98 0.85
N HIS A 103 5.05 20.48 0.67
CA HIS A 103 4.01 21.19 -0.07
C HIS A 103 3.34 22.26 0.79
N ALA A 104 3.11 23.43 0.21
CA ALA A 104 2.49 24.56 0.92
C ALA A 104 1.12 24.19 1.49
N GLY A 105 0.97 24.36 2.80
CA GLY A 105 -0.26 24.12 3.54
C GLY A 105 -0.54 22.63 3.86
N PHE A 106 0.38 21.72 3.56
CA PHE A 106 0.26 20.32 3.99
C PHE A 106 0.89 20.12 5.37
N SER A 107 0.26 19.27 6.18
CA SER A 107 0.75 18.79 7.47
C SER A 107 0.40 17.32 7.62
N ALA A 108 1.34 16.45 7.36
CA ALA A 108 1.17 14.99 7.40
C ALA A 108 1.97 14.37 8.54
N ILE A 109 1.41 13.33 9.14
CA ILE A 109 2.11 12.43 10.07
C ILE A 109 2.19 11.04 9.47
N GLY A 110 3.21 10.28 9.87
CA GLY A 110 3.42 8.89 9.46
C GLY A 110 3.17 7.91 10.59
N THR A 111 2.85 6.66 10.25
CA THR A 111 2.78 5.56 11.22
C THR A 111 3.60 4.37 10.75
N ASP A 112 4.12 3.61 11.69
CA ASP A 112 4.69 2.28 11.46
C ASP A 112 4.51 1.43 12.71
N ILE A 113 4.33 0.12 12.52
CA ILE A 113 4.17 -0.87 13.61
C ILE A 113 5.48 -1.08 14.39
N SER A 114 6.63 -0.76 13.77
CA SER A 114 7.94 -0.88 14.38
C SER A 114 8.22 0.29 15.33
N ASP A 115 8.84 -0.01 16.46
CA ASP A 115 9.33 0.97 17.42
C ASP A 115 10.38 1.93 16.83
N THR A 116 10.99 1.58 15.70
CA THR A 116 11.92 2.45 14.97
C THR A 116 11.26 3.76 14.51
N ALA A 117 9.94 3.78 14.31
CA ALA A 117 9.20 4.99 13.93
C ALA A 117 9.39 6.13 14.93
N ALA A 118 9.56 5.83 16.24
CA ALA A 118 9.81 6.84 17.26
C ALA A 118 11.09 7.68 17.02
N GLY A 119 12.00 7.22 16.17
CA GLY A 119 13.23 7.91 15.81
C GLY A 119 13.10 8.91 14.65
N PHE A 120 11.93 9.03 14.02
CA PHE A 120 11.73 9.88 12.85
C PHE A 120 10.74 11.02 13.13
N PRO A 121 10.98 12.22 12.55
CA PRO A 121 10.05 13.34 12.68
C PRO A 121 8.64 13.00 12.19
N ASP A 122 7.63 13.57 12.84
CA ASP A 122 6.22 13.43 12.48
C ASP A 122 5.76 11.97 12.35
N SER A 123 6.39 11.04 13.09
CA SER A 123 6.10 9.62 13.07
C SER A 123 5.53 9.13 14.39
N VAL A 124 4.59 8.19 14.32
CA VAL A 124 3.92 7.56 15.46
C VAL A 124 4.09 6.05 15.35
N VAL A 125 4.52 5.39 16.42
CA VAL A 125 4.49 3.93 16.52
C VAL A 125 3.03 3.51 16.63
N TRP A 126 2.47 2.92 15.57
CA TRP A 126 1.07 2.54 15.52
C TRP A 126 0.84 1.41 14.51
N ASP A 127 0.02 0.44 14.89
CA ASP A 127 -0.47 -0.56 13.95
C ASP A 127 -1.66 0.04 13.17
N PHE A 128 -1.56 0.09 11.87
CA PHE A 128 -2.56 0.71 11.01
C PHE A 128 -3.90 -0.05 10.92
N HIS A 129 -3.99 -1.24 11.53
CA HIS A 129 -5.26 -1.96 11.72
C HIS A 129 -6.04 -1.45 12.93
N ASP A 130 -5.34 -0.80 13.88
CA ASP A 130 -5.92 -0.44 15.16
C ASP A 130 -6.78 0.82 15.04
N HIS A 131 -7.92 0.79 15.71
CA HIS A 131 -8.80 1.94 15.84
C HIS A 131 -8.22 3.00 16.76
N ARG A 132 -8.32 4.26 16.36
CA ARG A 132 -7.98 5.42 17.19
C ARG A 132 -9.05 6.49 17.07
N GLU A 133 -9.80 6.71 18.16
CA GLU A 133 -10.97 7.60 18.18
C GLU A 133 -10.63 9.03 17.74
N GLU A 134 -9.48 9.56 18.18
CA GLU A 134 -9.05 10.92 17.83
C GLU A 134 -8.70 11.10 16.35
N TRP A 135 -8.59 10.01 15.62
CA TRP A 135 -8.31 10.03 14.18
C TRP A 135 -9.55 9.89 13.30
N VAL A 136 -10.70 9.54 13.89
CA VAL A 136 -11.95 9.40 13.14
C VAL A 136 -12.35 10.73 12.51
N GLY A 137 -12.42 10.76 11.17
CA GLY A 137 -12.78 11.97 10.41
C GLY A 137 -11.76 13.11 10.51
N ALA A 138 -10.52 12.85 10.93
CA ALA A 138 -9.55 13.88 11.28
C ALA A 138 -8.65 14.33 10.12
N PHE A 139 -8.56 13.55 9.02
CA PHE A 139 -7.58 13.77 7.97
C PHE A 139 -8.25 14.09 6.63
N ASP A 140 -7.63 15.00 5.87
CA ASP A 140 -8.04 15.37 4.51
C ASP A 140 -7.54 14.36 3.48
N PHE A 141 -6.53 13.58 3.83
CA PHE A 141 -6.13 12.39 3.10
C PHE A 141 -5.43 11.36 3.98
N VAL A 142 -5.56 10.10 3.57
CA VAL A 142 -4.73 8.98 4.05
C VAL A 142 -3.98 8.43 2.84
N TYR A 143 -2.69 8.18 3.00
CA TYR A 143 -1.85 7.58 1.97
C TYR A 143 -1.15 6.33 2.50
N SER A 144 -1.02 5.33 1.65
CA SER A 144 -0.16 4.18 1.93
C SER A 144 0.30 3.48 0.65
N ASN A 145 1.53 2.98 0.68
CA ASN A 145 2.10 2.03 -0.27
C ASN A 145 2.34 0.65 0.38
N SER A 146 1.70 0.41 1.53
CA SER A 146 1.98 -0.75 2.40
C SER A 146 0.71 -1.55 2.76
N LEU A 147 -0.35 -1.47 1.93
CA LEU A 147 -1.54 -2.29 2.15
C LEU A 147 -1.25 -3.79 1.96
N ASP A 148 -0.27 -4.13 1.14
CA ASP A 148 0.24 -5.49 0.96
C ASP A 148 0.86 -6.08 2.24
N GLN A 149 1.29 -5.23 3.18
CA GLN A 149 1.79 -5.62 4.49
C GLN A 149 0.68 -5.87 5.52
N ALA A 150 -0.58 -5.70 5.15
CA ALA A 150 -1.70 -5.93 6.05
C ALA A 150 -2.08 -7.42 6.14
N TRP A 151 -2.12 -7.96 7.37
CA TRP A 151 -2.62 -9.33 7.59
C TRP A 151 -4.16 -9.42 7.60
N GLN A 152 -4.82 -8.29 7.82
CA GLN A 152 -6.27 -8.10 7.69
C GLN A 152 -6.56 -6.87 6.81
N PRO A 153 -6.33 -6.95 5.49
CA PRO A 153 -6.34 -5.77 4.62
C PRO A 153 -7.69 -5.06 4.56
N ARG A 154 -8.81 -5.79 4.67
CA ARG A 154 -10.15 -5.19 4.76
C ARG A 154 -10.29 -4.36 6.04
N THR A 155 -9.82 -4.87 7.18
CA THR A 155 -9.86 -4.16 8.48
C THR A 155 -9.01 -2.90 8.42
N ALA A 156 -7.76 -2.99 7.94
CA ALA A 156 -6.88 -1.86 7.78
C ALA A 156 -7.53 -0.78 6.90
N LEU A 157 -8.00 -1.15 5.72
CA LEU A 157 -8.59 -0.20 4.78
C LEU A 157 -9.89 0.44 5.31
N ARG A 158 -10.70 -0.30 6.09
CA ARG A 158 -11.87 0.28 6.78
C ARG A 158 -11.46 1.35 7.78
N GLU A 159 -10.43 1.10 8.60
CA GLU A 159 -9.92 2.09 9.54
C GLU A 159 -9.38 3.33 8.81
N TRP A 160 -8.62 3.15 7.72
CA TRP A 160 -8.10 4.27 6.92
C TRP A 160 -9.24 5.11 6.31
N LEU A 161 -10.29 4.48 5.82
CA LEU A 161 -11.48 5.18 5.31
C LEU A 161 -12.19 5.96 6.43
N ASN A 162 -12.29 5.41 7.63
CA ASN A 162 -12.94 6.07 8.77
C ASN A 162 -12.09 7.21 9.36
N GLN A 163 -10.78 7.21 9.15
CA GLN A 163 -9.87 8.29 9.54
C GLN A 163 -10.03 9.55 8.66
N THR A 164 -10.57 9.41 7.45
CA THR A 164 -10.76 10.54 6.55
C THR A 164 -11.97 11.39 6.91
N ALA A 165 -11.84 12.71 6.79
CA ALA A 165 -12.96 13.66 6.84
C ALA A 165 -13.94 13.43 5.67
N ASP A 166 -15.12 14.03 5.74
CA ASP A 166 -16.09 13.93 4.65
C ASP A 166 -15.53 14.55 3.36
N GLY A 167 -15.63 13.77 2.29
CA GLY A 167 -15.11 14.16 0.97
C GLY A 167 -13.59 14.02 0.81
N ALA A 168 -12.88 13.59 1.86
CA ALA A 168 -11.45 13.32 1.84
C ALA A 168 -11.11 12.00 1.13
N LEU A 169 -9.83 11.74 0.90
CA LEU A 169 -9.35 10.65 0.06
C LEU A 169 -8.48 9.66 0.84
N VAL A 170 -8.64 8.37 0.54
CA VAL A 170 -7.61 7.36 0.82
C VAL A 170 -6.92 7.05 -0.50
N VAL A 171 -5.61 7.21 -0.56
CA VAL A 171 -4.81 6.94 -1.75
C VAL A 171 -3.88 5.76 -1.47
N ILE A 172 -4.07 4.69 -2.23
CA ILE A 172 -3.24 3.48 -2.14
C ILE A 172 -2.33 3.45 -3.35
N GLU A 173 -1.03 3.52 -3.12
CA GLU A 173 -0.04 3.26 -4.16
C GLU A 173 0.15 1.75 -4.30
N HIS A 174 0.04 1.25 -5.51
CA HIS A 174 0.11 -0.16 -5.83
C HIS A 174 0.94 -0.39 -7.11
N THR A 175 1.68 -1.49 -7.14
CA THR A 175 2.47 -1.93 -8.30
C THR A 175 2.26 -3.42 -8.55
N ALA A 176 2.79 -3.95 -9.63
CA ALA A 176 2.77 -5.39 -9.89
C ALA A 176 3.53 -6.21 -8.82
N ASP A 177 4.50 -5.59 -8.12
CA ASP A 177 5.26 -6.23 -7.04
C ASP A 177 4.42 -6.42 -5.76
N HIS A 178 3.24 -5.79 -5.65
CA HIS A 178 2.24 -6.07 -4.62
C HIS A 178 1.22 -7.15 -5.07
N GLY A 179 1.56 -7.89 -6.13
CA GLY A 179 0.73 -8.95 -6.67
C GLY A 179 0.88 -10.28 -5.91
N PRO A 180 -0.02 -11.26 -6.16
CA PRO A 180 -0.05 -12.55 -5.45
C PRO A 180 1.25 -13.35 -5.53
N GLY A 181 2.01 -13.19 -6.62
CA GLY A 181 3.29 -13.90 -6.81
C GLY A 181 4.45 -13.35 -5.96
N ALA A 182 4.31 -12.17 -5.37
CA ALA A 182 5.29 -11.58 -4.46
C ALA A 182 4.88 -11.72 -2.99
N ALA A 183 3.61 -12.05 -2.72
CA ALA A 183 3.09 -12.13 -1.37
C ALA A 183 3.68 -13.31 -0.57
N GLY A 184 3.84 -13.10 0.74
CA GLY A 184 4.46 -14.05 1.67
C GLY A 184 4.44 -13.54 3.10
N ASP A 185 5.39 -13.99 3.90
CA ASP A 185 5.49 -13.60 5.32
C ASP A 185 5.85 -12.12 5.53
N MET A 186 6.49 -11.48 4.58
CA MET A 186 6.85 -10.07 4.65
C MET A 186 5.70 -9.16 4.16
N ASP A 187 5.09 -9.54 3.06
CA ASP A 187 4.04 -8.81 2.35
C ASP A 187 2.82 -9.75 2.22
N PRO A 188 2.00 -9.91 3.31
CA PRO A 188 1.00 -10.99 3.39
C PRO A 188 -0.14 -10.88 2.40
N PHE A 189 -0.47 -9.70 1.91
CA PHE A 189 -1.58 -9.48 1.02
C PHE A 189 -1.11 -9.13 -0.38
N GLY A 190 -1.35 -10.04 -1.32
CA GLY A 190 -1.08 -9.82 -2.74
C GLY A 190 -2.37 -9.75 -3.55
N VAL A 191 -2.49 -8.73 -4.39
CA VAL A 191 -3.62 -8.59 -5.32
C VAL A 191 -3.13 -8.01 -6.65
N ARG A 192 -3.65 -8.52 -7.77
CA ARG A 192 -3.33 -7.94 -9.07
C ARG A 192 -3.92 -6.53 -9.18
N PRO A 193 -3.19 -5.54 -9.72
CA PRO A 193 -3.70 -4.17 -9.82
C PRO A 193 -5.05 -4.08 -10.53
N GLN A 194 -5.27 -4.89 -11.56
CA GLN A 194 -6.52 -4.93 -12.33
C GLN A 194 -7.70 -5.50 -11.55
N VAL A 195 -7.42 -6.29 -10.51
CA VAL A 195 -8.43 -6.97 -9.67
C VAL A 195 -8.75 -6.16 -8.42
N PHE A 196 -7.82 -5.33 -7.94
CA PHE A 196 -7.97 -4.57 -6.71
C PHE A 196 -9.29 -3.78 -6.61
N PRO A 197 -9.78 -3.07 -7.65
CA PRO A 197 -11.06 -2.37 -7.57
C PRO A 197 -12.25 -3.29 -7.30
N TYR A 198 -12.23 -4.53 -7.82
CA TYR A 198 -13.26 -5.53 -7.55
C TYR A 198 -13.22 -6.02 -6.11
N VAL A 199 -12.01 -6.24 -5.57
CA VAL A 199 -11.82 -6.62 -4.16
C VAL A 199 -12.37 -5.53 -3.24
N VAL A 200 -12.06 -4.27 -3.51
CA VAL A 200 -12.56 -3.13 -2.73
C VAL A 200 -14.07 -2.99 -2.86
N ALA A 201 -14.63 -3.20 -4.05
CA ALA A 201 -16.08 -3.21 -4.29
C ALA A 201 -16.79 -4.36 -3.55
N ASP A 202 -16.15 -5.55 -3.48
CA ASP A 202 -16.66 -6.68 -2.69
C ASP A 202 -16.68 -6.37 -1.18
N TRP A 203 -15.63 -5.69 -0.69
CA TRP A 203 -15.52 -5.35 0.73
C TRP A 203 -16.50 -4.27 1.20
N PHE A 204 -16.74 -3.25 0.39
CA PHE A 204 -17.41 -2.02 0.83
C PHE A 204 -18.60 -1.61 -0.04
N GLY A 205 -18.78 -2.23 -1.20
CA GLY A 205 -19.92 -1.98 -2.08
C GLY A 205 -20.11 -0.50 -2.40
N HIS A 206 -21.34 -0.04 -2.26
CA HIS A 206 -21.73 1.34 -2.52
C HIS A 206 -21.26 2.37 -1.48
N GLN A 207 -20.62 1.93 -0.37
CA GLN A 207 -20.13 2.83 0.67
C GLN A 207 -18.97 3.70 0.21
N ILE A 208 -18.29 3.30 -0.86
CA ILE A 208 -17.13 4.00 -1.41
C ILE A 208 -17.23 4.16 -2.93
N SER A 209 -16.46 5.10 -3.45
CA SER A 209 -16.09 5.20 -4.86
C SER A 209 -14.58 4.99 -5.01
N CYS A 210 -14.16 4.45 -6.16
CA CYS A 210 -12.77 4.19 -6.50
C CYS A 210 -12.44 4.84 -7.84
N GLU A 211 -11.48 5.75 -7.86
CA GLU A 211 -10.85 6.31 -9.04
C GLU A 211 -9.48 5.66 -9.23
N ILE A 212 -9.03 5.46 -10.45
CA ILE A 212 -7.72 4.88 -10.74
C ILE A 212 -6.89 5.90 -11.50
N MET A 213 -5.72 6.24 -10.95
CA MET A 213 -4.70 7.02 -11.64
C MET A 213 -3.51 6.12 -11.93
N THR A 214 -3.00 6.13 -13.14
CA THR A 214 -1.85 5.32 -13.53
C THR A 214 -0.64 6.18 -13.83
N GLY A 215 0.55 5.59 -13.73
CA GLY A 215 1.80 6.25 -14.08
C GLY A 215 2.96 5.29 -13.95
N ARG A 216 4.14 5.84 -13.85
CA ARG A 216 5.39 5.10 -13.69
C ARG A 216 6.23 5.75 -12.61
N LYS A 217 6.84 4.94 -11.75
CA LYS A 217 7.75 5.42 -10.70
C LYS A 217 9.06 5.91 -11.34
N SER A 218 9.55 7.06 -10.89
CA SER A 218 10.78 7.63 -11.41
C SER A 218 12.03 6.87 -10.93
N ASN A 219 11.99 6.31 -9.73
CA ASN A 219 13.14 5.68 -9.08
C ASN A 219 13.46 4.26 -9.59
N ASN A 220 12.47 3.49 -10.08
CA ASN A 220 12.66 2.10 -10.50
C ASN A 220 11.92 1.71 -11.78
N GLN A 221 11.21 2.66 -12.41
CA GLN A 221 10.47 2.48 -13.67
C GLN A 221 9.32 1.47 -13.60
N LEU A 222 8.86 1.09 -12.40
CA LEU A 222 7.68 0.27 -12.24
C LEU A 222 6.41 1.04 -12.63
N ASP A 223 5.48 0.36 -13.28
CA ASP A 223 4.14 0.89 -13.46
C ASP A 223 3.45 1.02 -12.09
N VAL A 224 2.83 2.16 -11.83
CA VAL A 224 2.12 2.45 -10.59
C VAL A 224 0.65 2.70 -10.85
N TRP A 225 -0.18 2.14 -10.01
CA TRP A 225 -1.61 2.42 -9.88
C TRP A 225 -1.84 3.13 -8.56
N LEU A 226 -2.45 4.31 -8.61
CA LEU A 226 -2.95 5.01 -7.44
C LEU A 226 -4.45 4.78 -7.39
N PHE A 227 -4.89 3.97 -6.44
CA PHE A 227 -6.31 3.76 -6.17
C PHE A 227 -6.77 4.85 -5.20
N VAL A 228 -7.58 5.76 -5.72
CA VAL A 228 -8.11 6.90 -4.95
C VAL A 228 -9.51 6.55 -4.49
N LEU A 229 -9.64 6.25 -3.22
CA LEU A 229 -10.91 5.86 -2.59
C LEU A 229 -11.51 7.04 -1.86
N LYS A 230 -12.83 7.14 -1.91
CA LYS A 230 -13.60 8.16 -1.21
C LYS A 230 -14.84 7.54 -0.60
N ARG A 231 -15.12 7.86 0.67
CA ARG A 231 -16.42 7.50 1.29
C ARG A 231 -17.55 8.26 0.62
N ASN A 232 -18.64 7.57 0.31
CA ASN A 232 -19.82 8.20 -0.28
C ASN A 232 -20.65 8.93 0.77
N ALA A 233 -20.90 8.34 1.92
CA ALA A 233 -21.51 8.96 3.09
C ALA A 233 -21.36 8.06 4.32
N GLY A 234 -21.25 8.65 5.52
CA GLY A 234 -21.20 7.91 6.78
C GLY A 234 -19.90 7.13 7.03
N LYS A 235 -19.89 6.37 8.13
CA LYS A 235 -18.78 5.43 8.46
C LYS A 235 -18.87 4.18 7.58
N VAL A 236 -17.72 3.63 7.22
CA VAL A 236 -17.61 2.35 6.51
C VAL A 236 -17.64 1.21 7.53
N THR A 237 -18.44 0.18 7.26
CA THR A 237 -18.66 -0.97 8.14
C THR A 237 -17.97 -2.25 7.64
#